data_20dfa7cfa3426d9b406fa388b2cd457f
#
_entry.id   20dfa7cfa3426d9b406fa388b2cd457f
#
_cell.length_a   1.000
_cell.length_b   1.000
_cell.length_c   1.000
_cell.angle_alpha   90.00
_cell.angle_beta   90.00
_cell.angle_gamma   90.00
#
_symmetry.space_group_name_H-M   'P 1'
#
loop_
_entity.id
_entity.type
_entity.pdbx_description
1 polymer ?
#
loop_
_entity_poly.entity_id
_entity_poly.type
_entity_poly.pdbx_seq_one_letter_code
_entity_poly.pdbx_strand_id
1 'polypeptide(L)'
;MSGQVERSYLEIKSINELIEKNKPFNDLYLEKVNPPDFQLNKFFYKEIGKKHRWIDRLTWSDRNWSDYLNSSNVKTYVLKENEDLIGFFEQIFYNDKLECEIAYFGILEEYIGKKFGGYLLSEAIKKSFNFGSKRVWVHTCSLDHKHALKNYLSRGMKIYSTETAKVKSA
;
A
#
# COMPACT_ATOMS: atom_id res chain seq x y z
N MET A 1 21.05 3.70 19.93
CA MET A 1 20.47 5.04 19.75
C MET A 1 19.04 4.92 19.31
N SER A 2 18.13 5.56 20.02
CA SER A 2 16.74 5.69 19.57
C SER A 2 16.68 6.74 18.47
N GLY A 3 16.68 6.30 17.22
CA GLY A 3 16.44 7.20 16.10
C GLY A 3 14.99 7.67 16.08
N GLN A 4 14.76 8.87 15.55
CA GLN A 4 13.43 9.37 15.29
C GLN A 4 13.11 9.22 13.81
N VAL A 5 11.85 8.90 13.50
CA VAL A 5 11.34 8.86 12.13
C VAL A 5 10.25 9.92 11.99
N GLU A 6 10.21 10.54 10.83
CA GLU A 6 9.12 11.41 10.46
C GLU A 6 8.06 10.59 9.74
N ARG A 7 6.82 10.70 10.20
CA ARG A 7 5.67 10.04 9.57
C ARG A 7 4.76 11.09 8.96
N SER A 8 4.44 10.93 7.70
CA SER A 8 3.52 11.80 6.98
C SER A 8 2.23 11.04 6.67
N TYR A 9 1.10 11.72 6.88
CA TYR A 9 -0.23 11.23 6.53
C TYR A 9 -0.73 12.02 5.34
N LEU A 10 -1.14 11.31 4.29
CA LEU A 10 -1.60 11.92 3.05
C LEU A 10 -3.01 11.44 2.72
N GLU A 11 -3.77 12.30 2.03
CA GLU A 11 -5.13 11.99 1.61
C GLU A 11 -5.43 12.51 0.23
N ILE A 12 -6.44 11.92 -0.39
CA ILE A 12 -7.08 12.40 -1.61
C ILE A 12 -8.60 12.25 -1.41
N LYS A 13 -9.36 13.30 -1.72
CA LYS A 13 -10.78 13.39 -1.38
C LYS A 13 -11.71 13.27 -2.58
N SER A 14 -11.17 13.19 -3.79
CA SER A 14 -11.95 13.05 -5.00
C SER A 14 -11.12 12.36 -6.07
N ILE A 15 -11.77 11.50 -6.86
CA ILE A 15 -11.14 10.89 -8.03
C ILE A 15 -10.66 11.96 -9.02
N ASN A 16 -11.30 13.12 -9.04
CA ASN A 16 -10.90 14.23 -9.92
C ASN A 16 -9.54 14.82 -9.55
N GLU A 17 -9.05 14.60 -8.34
CA GLU A 17 -7.72 15.04 -7.90
C GLU A 17 -6.61 14.08 -8.30
N LEU A 18 -6.97 12.87 -8.75
CA LEU A 18 -5.98 11.84 -9.11
C LEU A 18 -5.20 12.25 -10.35
N ILE A 19 -3.88 12.27 -10.23
CA ILE A 19 -2.95 12.40 -11.35
C ILE A 19 -2.53 10.98 -11.73
N GLU A 20 -3.24 10.42 -12.68
CA GLU A 20 -3.13 9.02 -13.05
C GLU A 20 -1.83 8.72 -13.80
N LYS A 21 -1.23 7.57 -13.49
CA LYS A 21 -0.19 6.94 -14.30
C LYS A 21 -0.75 5.74 -15.02
N ASN A 22 -0.54 5.71 -16.33
CA ASN A 22 -1.00 4.60 -17.15
C ASN A 22 -0.14 3.36 -16.97
N LYS A 23 -0.72 2.23 -17.36
CA LYS A 23 -0.03 0.96 -17.40
C LYS A 23 1.24 1.08 -18.27
N PRO A 24 2.44 0.72 -17.76
CA PRO A 24 3.67 0.83 -18.55
C PRO A 24 3.70 -0.05 -19.81
N PHE A 25 3.07 -1.23 -19.76
CA PHE A 25 2.94 -2.13 -20.91
C PHE A 25 1.75 -3.08 -20.73
N ASN A 26 1.33 -3.70 -21.84
CA ASN A 26 0.04 -4.39 -21.91
C ASN A 26 -0.05 -5.70 -21.14
N ASP A 27 1.08 -6.37 -20.89
CA ASP A 27 1.07 -7.69 -20.22
C ASP A 27 0.93 -7.62 -18.69
N LEU A 28 0.87 -6.40 -18.15
CA LEU A 28 0.59 -6.22 -16.74
C LEU A 28 -0.89 -6.39 -16.45
N TYR A 29 -1.19 -7.05 -15.35
CA TYR A 29 -2.56 -7.12 -14.85
C TYR A 29 -2.60 -7.07 -13.33
N LEU A 30 -3.69 -6.54 -12.82
CA LEU A 30 -3.95 -6.42 -11.39
C LEU A 30 -5.02 -7.44 -11.02
N GLU A 31 -4.72 -8.28 -10.04
CA GLU A 31 -5.59 -9.36 -9.62
C GLU A 31 -5.99 -9.17 -8.16
N LYS A 32 -7.30 -9.20 -7.90
CA LYS A 32 -7.78 -9.26 -6.52
C LYS A 32 -7.52 -10.66 -5.98
N VAL A 33 -6.92 -10.75 -4.80
CA VAL A 33 -6.66 -12.02 -4.13
C VAL A 33 -7.94 -12.51 -3.46
N ASN A 34 -8.61 -13.46 -4.09
CA ASN A 34 -9.87 -14.03 -3.60
C ASN A 34 -9.92 -15.53 -3.93
N PRO A 35 -10.01 -16.44 -2.94
CA PRO A 35 -10.06 -16.17 -1.50
C PRO A 35 -8.75 -15.57 -0.95
N PRO A 36 -8.79 -14.95 0.25
CA PRO A 36 -7.57 -14.43 0.87
C PRO A 36 -6.51 -15.50 1.03
N ASP A 37 -5.26 -15.11 0.79
CA ASP A 37 -4.09 -15.98 0.89
C ASP A 37 -3.04 -15.29 1.75
N PHE A 38 -3.00 -15.64 3.03
CA PHE A 38 -2.10 -14.99 3.96
C PHE A 38 -0.62 -15.26 3.67
N GLN A 39 -0.30 -16.38 3.03
CA GLN A 39 1.09 -16.65 2.66
C GLN A 39 1.59 -15.63 1.65
N LEU A 40 0.73 -15.23 0.71
CA LEU A 40 1.06 -14.22 -0.29
C LEU A 40 1.29 -12.85 0.35
N ASN A 41 0.38 -12.41 1.23
CA ASN A 41 0.53 -11.13 1.93
C ASN A 41 1.78 -11.13 2.82
N LYS A 42 2.03 -12.24 3.52
CA LYS A 42 3.21 -12.40 4.37
C LYS A 42 4.50 -12.34 3.56
N PHE A 43 4.51 -12.94 2.38
CA PHE A 43 5.64 -12.88 1.46
C PHE A 43 5.96 -11.42 1.09
N PHE A 44 4.97 -10.68 0.61
CA PHE A 44 5.18 -9.28 0.25
C PHE A 44 5.60 -8.43 1.44
N TYR A 45 4.95 -8.63 2.59
CA TYR A 45 5.29 -7.89 3.81
C TYR A 45 6.77 -8.07 4.18
N LYS A 46 7.25 -9.31 4.16
CA LYS A 46 8.65 -9.63 4.50
C LYS A 46 9.62 -9.13 3.43
N GLU A 47 9.35 -9.43 2.17
CA GLU A 47 10.28 -9.12 1.08
C GLU A 47 10.43 -7.61 0.84
N ILE A 48 9.33 -6.87 0.87
CA ILE A 48 9.37 -5.41 0.70
C ILE A 48 9.80 -4.74 2.01
N GLY A 49 9.23 -5.19 3.13
CA GLY A 49 9.40 -4.53 4.41
C GLY A 49 10.76 -4.66 5.06
N LYS A 50 11.55 -5.68 4.70
CA LYS A 50 12.85 -5.94 5.35
C LYS A 50 13.82 -4.76 5.27
N LYS A 51 13.74 -3.93 4.24
CA LYS A 51 14.57 -2.74 4.06
C LYS A 51 13.93 -1.46 4.60
N HIS A 52 12.66 -1.52 4.99
CA HIS A 52 11.89 -0.34 5.38
C HIS A 52 11.35 -0.43 6.81
N ARG A 53 11.84 -1.40 7.58
CA ARG A 53 11.45 -1.64 8.97
C ARG A 53 9.95 -1.86 9.16
N TRP A 54 9.37 -2.62 8.28
CA TRP A 54 8.02 -3.13 8.48
C TRP A 54 8.08 -4.27 9.51
N ILE A 55 7.92 -3.93 10.77
CA ILE A 55 8.14 -4.88 11.88
C ILE A 55 6.87 -5.22 12.66
N ASP A 56 5.81 -4.46 12.48
CA ASP A 56 4.60 -4.59 13.31
C ASP A 56 3.93 -5.96 13.20
N ARG A 57 4.05 -6.62 12.06
CA ARG A 57 3.44 -7.92 11.81
C ARG A 57 4.41 -9.10 11.83
N LEU A 58 5.68 -8.88 12.14
CA LEU A 58 6.65 -9.97 12.17
C LEU A 58 6.32 -11.02 13.23
N THR A 59 5.64 -10.63 14.29
CA THR A 59 5.21 -11.52 15.38
C THR A 59 3.81 -12.09 15.17
N TRP A 60 3.16 -11.76 14.07
CA TRP A 60 1.81 -12.29 13.81
C TRP A 60 1.84 -13.80 13.59
N SER A 61 0.91 -14.50 14.25
CA SER A 61 0.64 -15.91 13.99
C SER A 61 -0.10 -16.06 12.66
N ASP A 62 -0.17 -17.28 12.14
CA ASP A 62 -0.98 -17.57 10.96
C ASP A 62 -2.44 -17.20 11.18
N ARG A 63 -2.94 -17.40 12.40
CA ARG A 63 -4.31 -17.01 12.77
C ARG A 63 -4.50 -15.50 12.72
N ASN A 64 -3.54 -14.73 13.22
CA ASN A 64 -3.61 -13.25 13.13
C ASN A 64 -3.72 -12.81 11.67
N TRP A 65 -2.90 -13.37 10.79
CA TRP A 65 -2.95 -13.08 9.36
C TRP A 65 -4.30 -13.45 8.75
N SER A 66 -4.79 -14.67 9.03
CA SER A 66 -6.05 -15.14 8.49
C SER A 66 -7.23 -14.30 8.98
N ASP A 67 -7.29 -14.00 10.27
CA ASP A 67 -8.36 -13.18 10.83
C ASP A 67 -8.40 -11.80 10.21
N TYR A 68 -7.23 -11.19 10.04
CA TYR A 68 -7.12 -9.87 9.40
C TYR A 68 -7.60 -9.90 7.95
N LEU A 69 -7.10 -10.85 7.16
CA LEU A 69 -7.41 -10.91 5.73
C LEU A 69 -8.82 -11.41 5.42
N ASN A 70 -9.42 -12.19 6.31
CA ASN A 70 -10.79 -12.66 6.15
C ASN A 70 -11.84 -11.64 6.59
N SER A 71 -11.42 -10.49 7.15
CA SER A 71 -12.33 -9.38 7.40
C SER A 71 -12.93 -8.91 6.07
N SER A 72 -14.25 -8.70 6.05
CA SER A 72 -14.94 -8.18 4.87
C SER A 72 -14.46 -6.79 4.44
N ASN A 73 -13.79 -6.07 5.34
CA ASN A 73 -13.30 -4.71 5.11
C ASN A 73 -11.88 -4.67 4.53
N VAL A 74 -11.21 -5.80 4.38
CA VAL A 74 -9.82 -5.86 3.89
C VAL A 74 -9.80 -6.48 2.50
N LYS A 75 -9.10 -5.82 1.57
CA LYS A 75 -8.90 -6.33 0.21
C LYS A 75 -7.43 -6.26 -0.16
N THR A 76 -6.95 -7.31 -0.81
CA THR A 76 -5.58 -7.37 -1.34
C THR A 76 -5.61 -7.49 -2.86
N TYR A 77 -4.75 -6.72 -3.51
CA TYR A 77 -4.51 -6.80 -4.96
C TYR A 77 -3.04 -7.05 -5.21
N VAL A 78 -2.76 -7.85 -6.23
CA VAL A 78 -1.40 -8.17 -6.65
C VAL A 78 -1.21 -7.77 -8.10
N LEU A 79 -0.11 -7.07 -8.37
CA LEU A 79 0.30 -6.73 -9.72
C LEU A 79 1.20 -7.84 -10.25
N LYS A 80 0.86 -8.33 -11.43
CA LYS A 80 1.57 -9.43 -12.09
C LYS A 80 1.91 -9.10 -13.53
N GLU A 81 2.97 -9.71 -14.02
CA GLU A 81 3.27 -9.86 -15.45
C GLU A 81 3.38 -11.36 -15.72
N ASN A 82 2.44 -11.92 -16.51
CA ASN A 82 2.27 -13.37 -16.61
C ASN A 82 2.06 -13.95 -15.19
N GLU A 83 2.87 -14.91 -14.75
CA GLU A 83 2.80 -15.46 -13.40
C GLU A 83 3.76 -14.76 -12.42
N ASP A 84 4.55 -13.79 -12.89
CA ASP A 84 5.54 -13.13 -12.05
C ASP A 84 4.89 -12.06 -11.16
N LEU A 85 5.16 -12.14 -9.86
CA LEU A 85 4.71 -11.19 -8.88
C LEU A 85 5.57 -9.93 -8.94
N ILE A 86 4.94 -8.76 -9.02
CA ILE A 86 5.64 -7.48 -9.12
C ILE A 86 5.45 -6.65 -7.86
N GLY A 87 4.23 -6.56 -7.37
CA GLY A 87 3.91 -5.73 -6.23
C GLY A 87 2.51 -5.97 -5.71
N PHE A 88 2.10 -5.22 -4.70
CA PHE A 88 0.81 -5.42 -4.06
C PHE A 88 0.34 -4.16 -3.35
N PHE A 89 -0.94 -4.16 -3.00
CA PHE A 89 -1.44 -3.26 -1.96
C PHE A 89 -2.56 -3.94 -1.17
N GLU A 90 -2.72 -3.49 0.08
CA GLU A 90 -3.82 -3.87 0.96
C GLU A 90 -4.66 -2.64 1.25
N GLN A 91 -5.98 -2.79 1.14
CA GLN A 91 -6.95 -1.75 1.46
C GLN A 91 -7.74 -2.15 2.70
N ILE A 92 -7.93 -1.19 3.59
CA ILE A 92 -8.86 -1.32 4.71
C ILE A 92 -9.99 -0.30 4.48
N PHE A 93 -11.23 -0.78 4.42
CA PHE A 93 -12.40 0.07 4.22
C PHE A 93 -13.08 0.35 5.55
N TYR A 94 -13.24 1.62 5.87
CA TYR A 94 -13.96 2.11 7.04
C TYR A 94 -15.35 2.56 6.58
N ASN A 95 -16.29 1.62 6.57
CA ASN A 95 -17.60 1.81 5.93
C ASN A 95 -18.44 2.90 6.60
N ASP A 96 -18.31 3.09 7.91
CA ASP A 96 -19.01 4.11 8.67
C ASP A 96 -18.59 5.53 8.27
N LYS A 97 -17.34 5.70 7.83
CA LYS A 97 -16.77 6.99 7.42
C LYS A 97 -16.69 7.15 5.91
N LEU A 98 -16.95 6.09 5.15
CA LEU A 98 -16.74 6.02 3.71
C LEU A 98 -15.30 6.39 3.33
N GLU A 99 -14.35 5.79 4.04
CA GLU A 99 -12.91 5.99 3.82
C GLU A 99 -12.22 4.69 3.49
N CYS A 100 -11.11 4.78 2.77
CA CYS A 100 -10.21 3.67 2.54
C CYS A 100 -8.79 4.05 2.94
N GLU A 101 -8.18 3.20 3.74
CA GLU A 101 -6.76 3.28 4.03
C GLU A 101 -6.01 2.33 3.08
N ILE A 102 -4.98 2.85 2.41
CA ILE A 102 -4.00 2.00 1.75
C ILE A 102 -3.01 1.58 2.85
N ALA A 103 -3.27 0.41 3.43
CA ALA A 103 -2.57 -0.03 4.64
C ALA A 103 -1.14 -0.46 4.37
N TYR A 104 -0.91 -1.17 3.27
CA TYR A 104 0.41 -1.55 2.78
C TYR A 104 0.42 -1.45 1.28
N PHE A 105 1.59 -1.07 0.76
CA PHE A 105 1.79 -0.82 -0.66
C PHE A 105 3.27 -0.99 -0.97
N GLY A 106 3.59 -1.71 -2.02
CA GLY A 106 4.97 -1.81 -2.42
C GLY A 106 5.22 -2.60 -3.69
N ILE A 107 6.41 -2.40 -4.22
CA ILE A 107 6.95 -3.08 -5.39
C ILE A 107 8.15 -3.91 -4.94
N LEU A 108 8.26 -5.14 -5.40
CA LEU A 108 9.42 -5.98 -5.14
C LEU A 108 10.68 -5.32 -5.69
N GLU A 109 11.79 -5.50 -4.99
CA GLU A 109 13.03 -4.76 -5.25
C GLU A 109 13.50 -4.88 -6.70
N GLU A 110 13.44 -6.07 -7.28
CA GLU A 110 13.88 -6.32 -8.65
C GLU A 110 13.07 -5.57 -9.72
N TYR A 111 11.91 -5.03 -9.33
CA TYR A 111 11.04 -4.29 -10.24
C TYR A 111 11.02 -2.77 -9.96
N ILE A 112 11.77 -2.31 -8.97
CA ILE A 112 11.87 -0.88 -8.66
C ILE A 112 12.60 -0.15 -9.80
N GLY A 113 12.14 1.07 -10.10
CA GLY A 113 12.71 1.87 -11.17
C GLY A 113 12.15 1.59 -12.57
N LYS A 114 11.14 0.72 -12.67
CA LYS A 114 10.51 0.34 -13.95
C LYS A 114 9.11 0.94 -14.15
N LYS A 115 8.78 1.97 -13.38
CA LYS A 115 7.51 2.74 -13.48
C LYS A 115 6.26 2.00 -13.02
N PHE A 116 6.40 0.93 -12.26
CA PHE A 116 5.25 0.18 -11.75
C PHE A 116 4.54 0.88 -10.59
N GLY A 117 5.29 1.60 -9.75
CA GLY A 117 4.75 2.18 -8.53
C GLY A 117 3.66 3.23 -8.78
N GLY A 118 3.85 4.07 -9.80
CA GLY A 118 2.85 5.09 -10.14
C GLY A 118 1.56 4.49 -10.67
N TYR A 119 1.67 3.48 -11.51
CA TYR A 119 0.51 2.75 -12.02
C TYR A 119 -0.22 2.01 -10.90
N LEU A 120 0.50 1.27 -10.07
CA LEU A 120 -0.10 0.52 -8.98
C LEU A 120 -0.84 1.43 -7.99
N LEU A 121 -0.25 2.58 -7.65
CA LEU A 121 -0.90 3.54 -6.76
C LEU A 121 -2.14 4.16 -7.41
N SER A 122 -2.09 4.49 -8.71
CA SER A 122 -3.26 4.95 -9.44
C SER A 122 -4.41 3.95 -9.35
N GLU A 123 -4.12 2.67 -9.55
CA GLU A 123 -5.12 1.61 -9.46
C GLU A 123 -5.67 1.45 -8.03
N ALA A 124 -4.81 1.54 -7.02
CA ALA A 124 -5.26 1.48 -5.64
C ALA A 124 -6.25 2.61 -5.30
N ILE A 125 -5.94 3.82 -5.73
CA ILE A 125 -6.81 4.99 -5.51
C ILE A 125 -8.13 4.83 -6.28
N LYS A 126 -8.06 4.47 -7.56
CA LYS A 126 -9.25 4.28 -8.40
C LYS A 126 -10.18 3.22 -7.82
N LYS A 127 -9.65 2.09 -7.41
CA LYS A 127 -10.45 1.00 -6.82
C LYS A 127 -11.10 1.41 -5.50
N SER A 128 -10.41 2.22 -4.71
CA SER A 128 -10.96 2.73 -3.45
C SER A 128 -12.18 3.63 -3.70
N PHE A 129 -12.10 4.55 -4.64
CA PHE A 129 -13.24 5.40 -4.99
C PHE A 129 -14.37 4.62 -5.67
N ASN A 130 -14.02 3.68 -6.56
CA ASN A 130 -15.02 2.85 -7.24
C ASN A 130 -15.82 1.98 -6.28
N PHE A 131 -15.22 1.59 -5.15
CA PHE A 131 -15.90 0.83 -4.11
C PHE A 131 -16.86 1.69 -3.27
N GLY A 132 -16.78 3.02 -3.39
CA GLY A 132 -17.66 3.95 -2.71
C GLY A 132 -17.02 4.85 -1.68
N SER A 133 -15.70 4.80 -1.52
CA SER A 133 -15.00 5.69 -0.60
C SER A 133 -15.09 7.13 -1.07
N LYS A 134 -15.16 8.04 -0.10
CA LYS A 134 -15.13 9.50 -0.33
C LYS A 134 -13.81 10.11 0.05
N ARG A 135 -12.94 9.33 0.67
CA ARG A 135 -11.60 9.74 1.08
C ARG A 135 -10.70 8.52 1.07
N VAL A 136 -9.53 8.67 0.50
CA VAL A 136 -8.47 7.65 0.49
C VAL A 136 -7.25 8.24 1.19
N TRP A 137 -6.67 7.51 2.13
CA TRP A 137 -5.52 7.99 2.87
C TRP A 137 -4.45 6.92 3.03
N VAL A 138 -3.25 7.39 3.33
CA VAL A 138 -2.07 6.55 3.51
C VAL A 138 -1.14 7.24 4.50
N HIS A 139 -0.31 6.48 5.20
CA HIS A 139 0.82 7.07 5.90
C HIS A 139 2.12 6.43 5.41
N THR A 140 3.17 7.22 5.45
CA THR A 140 4.51 6.78 5.11
C THR A 140 5.49 7.41 6.10
N CYS A 141 6.65 6.80 6.27
CA CYS A 141 7.67 7.35 7.15
C CYS A 141 9.00 7.47 6.41
N SER A 142 9.93 8.19 7.04
CA SER A 142 11.26 8.44 6.46
C SER A 142 12.08 7.16 6.23
N LEU A 143 11.66 6.01 6.78
CA LEU A 143 12.31 4.71 6.56
C LEU A 143 11.76 3.95 5.36
N ASP A 144 10.63 4.39 4.80
CA ASP A 144 10.08 3.79 3.60
C ASP A 144 10.99 4.06 2.40
N HIS A 145 10.68 3.42 1.27
CA HIS A 145 11.43 3.64 0.05
C HIS A 145 11.55 5.14 -0.26
N LYS A 146 12.75 5.57 -0.66
CA LYS A 146 13.04 7.00 -0.91
C LYS A 146 12.07 7.70 -1.87
N HIS A 147 11.39 6.95 -2.74
CA HIS A 147 10.42 7.49 -3.69
C HIS A 147 8.97 7.35 -3.25
N ALA A 148 8.70 6.77 -2.06
CA ALA A 148 7.34 6.53 -1.59
C ALA A 148 6.55 7.85 -1.46
N LEU A 149 7.07 8.79 -0.69
CA LEU A 149 6.40 10.09 -0.51
C LEU A 149 6.19 10.82 -1.83
N LYS A 150 7.22 10.84 -2.68
CA LYS A 150 7.13 11.47 -4.00
C LYS A 150 6.03 10.84 -4.86
N ASN A 151 5.89 9.51 -4.80
CA ASN A 151 4.85 8.82 -5.57
C ASN A 151 3.46 9.23 -5.10
N TYR A 152 3.22 9.28 -3.79
CA TYR A 152 1.93 9.71 -3.24
C TYR A 152 1.60 11.14 -3.67
N LEU A 153 2.53 12.07 -3.53
CA LEU A 153 2.35 13.46 -3.93
C LEU A 153 2.12 13.59 -5.44
N SER A 154 2.86 12.83 -6.24
CA SER A 154 2.74 12.85 -7.71
C SER A 154 1.40 12.30 -8.20
N ARG A 155 0.73 11.46 -7.42
CA ARG A 155 -0.61 10.96 -7.76
C ARG A 155 -1.72 11.91 -7.30
N GLY A 156 -1.40 13.02 -6.67
CA GLY A 156 -2.39 14.00 -6.25
C GLY A 156 -2.77 13.93 -4.79
N MET A 157 -2.16 13.06 -4.00
CA MET A 157 -2.39 13.03 -2.55
C MET A 157 -1.71 14.23 -1.90
N LYS A 158 -2.30 14.71 -0.80
CA LYS A 158 -1.80 15.87 -0.04
C LYS A 158 -1.51 15.50 1.39
N ILE A 159 -0.40 15.99 1.93
CA ILE A 159 -0.06 15.81 3.34
C ILE A 159 -1.06 16.62 4.17
N TYR A 160 -1.71 15.96 5.13
CA TYR A 160 -2.63 16.63 6.05
C TYR A 160 -2.15 16.58 7.50
N SER A 161 -1.16 15.72 7.80
CA SER A 161 -0.58 15.64 9.15
C SER A 161 0.82 15.05 9.08
N THR A 162 1.69 15.50 9.96
CA THR A 162 3.03 14.92 10.16
C THR A 162 3.26 14.72 11.64
N GLU A 163 4.01 13.69 11.98
CA GLU A 163 4.41 13.44 13.35
C GLU A 163 5.82 12.86 13.40
N THR A 164 6.48 13.06 14.53
CA THR A 164 7.78 12.44 14.81
C THR A 164 7.54 11.28 15.75
N ALA A 165 8.01 10.10 15.36
CA ALA A 165 7.86 8.89 16.14
C ALA A 165 9.22 8.27 16.44
N LYS A 166 9.31 7.51 17.54
CA LYS A 166 10.51 6.73 17.85
C LYS A 166 10.58 5.51 16.95
N VAL A 167 11.79 5.15 16.51
CA VAL A 167 12.00 3.91 15.78
C VAL A 167 11.74 2.73 16.72
N LYS A 168 10.82 1.85 16.32
CA LYS A 168 10.58 0.60 17.06
C LYS A 168 11.76 -0.34 16.86
N SER A 169 12.16 -1.04 17.93
CA SER A 169 13.12 -2.13 17.83
C SER A 169 12.47 -3.36 17.20
N ALA A 170 13.23 -4.03 16.37
CA ALA A 170 12.79 -5.30 15.79
C ALA A 170 12.84 -6.41 16.84
#